data_5e496474c25345df180b7f744807e8b4
#
_entry.id   5e496474c25345df180b7f744807e8b4
#
_cell.length_a   1.000
_cell.length_b   1.000
_cell.length_c   1.000
_cell.angle_alpha   90.00
_cell.angle_beta   90.00
_cell.angle_gamma   90.00
#
_symmetry.space_group_name_H-M   'P 1'
#
loop_
_entity.id
_entity.type
_entity.pdbx_description
1 polymer ?
#
loop_
_entity_poly.entity_id
_entity_poly.type
_entity_poly.pdbx_seq_one_letter_code
_entity_poly.pdbx_strand_id
1 'polypeptide(L)'
;ILGLGLLAFGLKVPLVPLHTWLPPIALAGPGGLTALLVGLKIGAYGLIRFALPLAPQAAADAYWLLAGLGTVSVIYGAVGMLAQSNLRVAMAYSSISHVGLVVLGVASLTVDGVLGGISLLLNFALATGGSFLLLACLHQRTGSTDVAALGGIVQRAPWLAAGVLFCGLAGIGLPLTSGFHGEWMLIAATLGRHTGAGMAALFGLAIGASAFVALYRQAFWGEVRTAPVAPMQDLTGRERAVLWSLFGLILVIGLYPAPWLDIVRPAAQAWTAGFGR
;
A
#
# COMPACT_ATOMS: atom_id res chain seq x y z
N ILE A 1 5.99 -14.31 23.96
CA ILE A 1 6.51 -14.41 22.58
C ILE A 1 5.67 -13.53 21.63
N LEU A 2 4.35 -13.72 21.57
CA LEU A 2 3.47 -12.95 20.66
C LEU A 2 3.59 -11.44 20.86
N GLY A 3 3.52 -10.95 22.12
CA GLY A 3 3.62 -9.51 22.41
C GLY A 3 4.92 -8.87 21.92
N LEU A 4 6.05 -9.53 22.10
CA LEU A 4 7.34 -9.06 21.56
C LEU A 4 7.37 -9.09 20.04
N GLY A 5 6.80 -10.14 19.42
CA GLY A 5 6.67 -10.24 17.96
C GLY A 5 5.78 -9.13 17.40
N LEU A 6 4.65 -8.84 18.04
CA LEU A 6 3.76 -7.75 17.64
C LEU A 6 4.42 -6.37 17.76
N LEU A 7 5.18 -6.14 18.83
CA LEU A 7 5.94 -4.88 18.99
C LEU A 7 7.03 -4.75 17.92
N ALA A 8 7.87 -5.79 17.74
CA ALA A 8 8.98 -5.77 16.80
C ALA A 8 8.52 -5.61 15.35
N PHE A 9 7.57 -6.44 14.92
CA PHE A 9 7.05 -6.40 13.56
C PHE A 9 6.01 -5.29 13.38
N GLY A 10 5.20 -4.96 14.39
CA GLY A 10 4.25 -3.86 14.38
C GLY A 10 4.92 -2.49 14.18
N LEU A 11 6.10 -2.28 14.78
CA LEU A 11 6.93 -1.12 14.52
C LEU A 11 7.36 -1.09 13.04
N LYS A 12 7.83 -2.21 12.50
CA LYS A 12 8.31 -2.32 11.13
C LYS A 12 7.19 -2.32 10.08
N VAL A 13 5.99 -2.76 10.46
CA VAL A 13 4.75 -2.76 9.66
C VAL A 13 4.13 -1.37 9.55
N PRO A 14 4.59 -0.35 10.15
CA PRO A 14 4.05 0.89 10.67
C PRO A 14 2.56 0.84 11.05
N LEU A 15 2.22 -0.05 12.00
CA LEU A 15 0.87 -0.06 12.59
C LEU A 15 0.68 1.12 13.55
N VAL A 16 -0.52 1.66 13.61
CA VAL A 16 -0.87 2.68 14.61
C VAL A 16 -0.87 2.01 15.99
N PRO A 17 -0.18 2.58 17.02
CA PRO A 17 0.49 3.91 17.05
C PRO A 17 1.98 3.92 16.63
N LEU A 18 2.56 2.81 16.22
CA LEU A 18 4.00 2.63 15.95
C LEU A 18 4.46 3.16 14.57
N HIS A 19 3.63 3.90 13.86
CA HIS A 19 3.80 4.33 12.47
C HIS A 19 4.58 5.64 12.29
N THR A 20 4.84 6.38 13.35
CA THR A 20 5.29 7.79 13.32
C THR A 20 6.62 8.03 12.61
N TRP A 21 7.43 6.99 12.45
CA TRP A 21 8.72 7.04 11.75
C TRP A 21 8.60 7.09 10.22
N LEU A 22 7.49 6.55 9.66
CA LEU A 22 7.37 6.35 8.21
C LEU A 22 7.17 7.66 7.43
N PRO A 23 6.26 8.60 7.81
CA PRO A 23 6.08 9.84 7.07
C PRO A 23 7.34 10.71 6.97
N PRO A 24 8.14 10.95 8.03
CA PRO A 24 9.40 11.67 7.93
C PRO A 24 10.43 11.01 7.02
N ILE A 25 10.55 9.69 7.06
CA ILE A 25 11.46 8.95 6.17
C ILE A 25 10.97 9.02 4.72
N ALA A 26 9.67 8.93 4.47
CA ALA A 26 9.11 9.07 3.15
C ALA A 26 9.41 10.46 2.55
N LEU A 27 9.38 11.52 3.37
CA LEU A 27 9.67 12.88 2.94
C LEU A 27 11.17 13.10 2.66
N ALA A 28 12.02 12.74 3.62
CA ALA A 28 13.45 13.10 3.61
C ALA A 28 14.35 12.05 2.95
N GLY A 29 13.88 10.79 2.84
CA GLY A 29 14.70 9.68 2.35
C GLY A 29 15.02 9.75 0.86
N PRO A 30 16.18 9.20 0.43
CA PRO A 30 16.51 9.04 -0.97
C PRO A 30 15.44 8.22 -1.71
N GLY A 31 14.96 8.70 -2.87
CA GLY A 31 13.76 8.17 -3.51
C GLY A 31 13.79 6.67 -3.80
N GLY A 32 14.89 6.14 -4.33
CA GLY A 32 15.03 4.71 -4.60
C GLY A 32 15.03 3.85 -3.32
N LEU A 33 15.73 4.29 -2.27
CA LEU A 33 15.74 3.58 -0.98
C LEU A 33 14.37 3.63 -0.31
N THR A 34 13.69 4.77 -0.38
CA THR A 34 12.33 4.94 0.14
C THR A 34 11.33 4.02 -0.60
N ALA A 35 11.47 3.91 -1.93
CA ALA A 35 10.63 3.00 -2.72
C ALA A 35 10.78 1.54 -2.28
N LEU A 36 12.00 1.07 -2.04
CA LEU A 36 12.26 -0.27 -1.53
C LEU A 36 11.74 -0.44 -0.09
N LEU A 37 12.02 0.50 0.80
CA LEU A 37 11.63 0.42 2.21
C LEU A 37 10.10 0.38 2.37
N VAL A 38 9.40 1.25 1.64
CA VAL A 38 7.94 1.36 1.72
C VAL A 38 7.24 0.28 0.90
N GLY A 39 7.80 -0.13 -0.23
CA GLY A 39 7.23 -1.17 -1.10
C GLY A 39 7.33 -2.58 -0.50
N LEU A 40 8.48 -2.99 0.00
CA LEU A 40 8.75 -4.39 0.34
C LEU A 40 8.09 -4.91 1.63
N LYS A 41 7.45 -4.12 2.45
CA LYS A 41 6.66 -4.54 3.63
C LYS A 41 7.21 -5.75 4.44
N ILE A 42 8.52 -5.80 4.65
CA ILE A 42 9.21 -6.90 5.34
C ILE A 42 8.62 -7.16 6.73
N GLY A 43 8.15 -6.11 7.41
CA GLY A 43 7.50 -6.25 8.72
C GLY A 43 6.21 -7.09 8.66
N ALA A 44 5.35 -6.87 7.66
CA ALA A 44 4.12 -7.64 7.50
C ALA A 44 4.41 -9.11 7.14
N TYR A 45 5.42 -9.34 6.29
CA TYR A 45 5.92 -10.69 6.06
C TYR A 45 6.39 -11.36 7.36
N GLY A 46 7.18 -10.65 8.18
CA GLY A 46 7.65 -11.16 9.47
C GLY A 46 6.53 -11.45 10.45
N LEU A 47 5.49 -10.64 10.47
CA LEU A 47 4.29 -10.88 11.27
C LEU A 47 3.60 -12.18 10.86
N ILE A 48 3.34 -12.36 9.56
CA ILE A 48 2.66 -13.55 9.01
C ILE A 48 3.53 -14.79 9.16
N ARG A 49 4.82 -14.71 8.86
CA ARG A 49 5.71 -15.87 8.77
C ARG A 49 6.22 -16.34 10.14
N PHE A 50 6.47 -15.41 11.05
CA PHE A 50 7.14 -15.72 12.32
C PHE A 50 6.27 -15.40 13.54
N ALA A 51 5.81 -14.16 13.73
CA ALA A 51 5.18 -13.75 14.97
C ALA A 51 3.92 -14.53 15.30
N LEU A 52 3.04 -14.71 14.33
CA LEU A 52 1.77 -15.43 14.53
C LEU A 52 1.99 -16.95 14.65
N PRO A 53 2.75 -17.63 13.77
CA PRO A 53 2.96 -19.07 13.87
C PRO A 53 3.77 -19.53 15.07
N LEU A 54 4.62 -18.68 15.65
CA LEU A 54 5.39 -19.01 16.86
C LEU A 54 4.52 -19.06 18.15
N ALA A 55 3.32 -18.50 18.11
CA ALA A 55 2.41 -18.50 19.23
C ALA A 55 0.94 -18.62 18.74
N PRO A 56 0.55 -19.75 18.10
CA PRO A 56 -0.70 -19.85 17.38
C PRO A 56 -1.93 -19.73 18.32
N GLN A 57 -1.88 -20.31 19.49
CA GLN A 57 -2.97 -20.21 20.49
C GLN A 57 -3.14 -18.77 20.97
N ALA A 58 -2.03 -18.11 21.37
CA ALA A 58 -2.08 -16.72 21.79
C ALA A 58 -2.54 -15.78 20.65
N ALA A 59 -2.17 -16.06 19.40
CA ALA A 59 -2.63 -15.32 18.24
C ALA A 59 -4.12 -15.53 17.96
N ALA A 60 -4.62 -16.76 18.14
CA ALA A 60 -6.03 -17.09 18.03
C ALA A 60 -6.87 -16.41 19.12
N ASP A 61 -6.35 -16.31 20.36
CA ASP A 61 -7.03 -15.62 21.46
C ASP A 61 -6.96 -14.08 21.35
N ALA A 62 -5.87 -13.56 20.78
CA ALA A 62 -5.63 -12.12 20.62
C ALA A 62 -6.05 -11.58 19.24
N TYR A 63 -6.83 -12.33 18.43
CA TYR A 63 -7.24 -11.91 17.10
C TYR A 63 -7.96 -10.54 17.08
N TRP A 64 -8.73 -10.25 18.12
CA TRP A 64 -9.45 -8.99 18.28
C TRP A 64 -8.50 -7.78 18.40
N LEU A 65 -7.34 -7.97 19.02
CA LEU A 65 -6.30 -6.93 19.11
C LEU A 65 -5.71 -6.63 17.73
N LEU A 66 -5.39 -7.67 16.95
CA LEU A 66 -4.91 -7.53 15.58
C LEU A 66 -5.96 -6.86 14.68
N ALA A 67 -7.21 -7.30 14.80
CA ALA A 67 -8.33 -6.71 14.05
C ALA A 67 -8.54 -5.24 14.44
N GLY A 68 -8.45 -4.90 15.72
CA GLY A 68 -8.54 -3.53 16.21
C GLY A 68 -7.41 -2.64 15.71
N LEU A 69 -6.15 -3.09 15.84
CA LEU A 69 -4.98 -2.36 15.35
C LEU A 69 -5.03 -2.18 13.82
N GLY A 70 -5.43 -3.21 13.08
CA GLY A 70 -5.62 -3.14 11.64
C GLY A 70 -6.69 -2.12 11.25
N THR A 71 -7.87 -2.18 11.88
CA THR A 71 -8.98 -1.24 11.63
C THR A 71 -8.60 0.20 11.91
N VAL A 72 -7.98 0.47 13.07
CA VAL A 72 -7.50 1.82 13.43
C VAL A 72 -6.47 2.30 12.41
N SER A 73 -5.56 1.44 11.98
CA SER A 73 -4.54 1.80 10.99
C SER A 73 -5.14 2.12 9.62
N VAL A 74 -6.18 1.37 9.19
CA VAL A 74 -6.90 1.66 7.93
C VAL A 74 -7.51 3.05 7.96
N ILE A 75 -8.30 3.35 8.98
CA ILE A 75 -9.00 4.64 9.10
C ILE A 75 -8.01 5.79 9.30
N TYR A 76 -7.09 5.64 10.26
CA TYR A 76 -6.11 6.68 10.56
C TYR A 76 -5.23 7.00 9.36
N GLY A 77 -4.74 5.98 8.64
CA GLY A 77 -3.94 6.17 7.45
C GLY A 77 -4.70 6.88 6.33
N ALA A 78 -5.96 6.49 6.09
CA ALA A 78 -6.79 7.11 5.07
C ALA A 78 -7.12 8.59 5.38
N VAL A 79 -7.51 8.90 6.62
CA VAL A 79 -7.76 10.29 7.08
C VAL A 79 -6.46 11.09 7.10
N GLY A 80 -5.36 10.47 7.56
CA GLY A 80 -4.05 11.10 7.54
C GLY A 80 -3.60 11.48 6.14
N MET A 81 -3.88 10.66 5.13
CA MET A 81 -3.59 10.96 3.72
C MET A 81 -4.35 12.20 3.22
N LEU A 82 -5.63 12.37 3.58
CA LEU A 82 -6.44 13.53 3.22
C LEU A 82 -5.85 14.86 3.75
N ALA A 83 -5.20 14.81 4.89
CA ALA A 83 -4.64 15.99 5.55
C ALA A 83 -3.27 16.41 4.98
N GLN A 84 -2.70 15.66 4.02
CA GLN A 84 -1.36 15.95 3.53
C GLN A 84 -1.37 16.86 2.31
N SER A 85 -0.38 17.76 2.28
CA SER A 85 -0.06 18.59 1.10
C SER A 85 1.15 18.09 0.30
N ASN A 86 1.85 17.08 0.80
CA ASN A 86 3.02 16.49 0.14
C ASN A 86 2.73 15.09 -0.36
N LEU A 87 2.96 14.83 -1.65
CA LEU A 87 2.63 13.55 -2.29
C LEU A 87 3.37 12.35 -1.66
N ARG A 88 4.65 12.51 -1.26
CA ARG A 88 5.41 11.41 -0.65
C ARG A 88 4.88 11.07 0.74
N VAL A 89 4.52 12.08 1.53
CA VAL A 89 3.93 11.90 2.85
C VAL A 89 2.53 11.29 2.73
N ALA A 90 1.72 11.76 1.78
CA ALA A 90 0.40 11.19 1.49
C ALA A 90 0.49 9.70 1.14
N MET A 91 1.44 9.31 0.28
CA MET A 91 1.68 7.91 -0.07
C MET A 91 2.18 7.07 1.13
N ALA A 92 2.90 7.67 2.08
CA ALA A 92 3.26 7.00 3.33
C ALA A 92 2.01 6.70 4.19
N TYR A 93 1.09 7.65 4.33
CA TYR A 93 -0.18 7.43 5.03
C TYR A 93 -1.08 6.41 4.31
N SER A 94 -1.16 6.46 2.98
CA SER A 94 -1.79 5.39 2.18
C SER A 94 -1.20 4.02 2.51
N SER A 95 0.12 3.95 2.62
CA SER A 95 0.85 2.74 2.99
C SER A 95 0.50 2.23 4.38
N ILE A 96 0.29 3.10 5.37
CA ILE A 96 -0.17 2.74 6.73
C ILE A 96 -1.59 2.16 6.67
N SER A 97 -2.49 2.78 5.91
CA SER A 97 -3.86 2.31 5.73
C SER A 97 -3.91 0.90 5.14
N HIS A 98 -3.24 0.67 4.03
CA HIS A 98 -3.27 -0.63 3.35
C HIS A 98 -2.57 -1.75 4.12
N VAL A 99 -1.50 -1.45 4.87
CA VAL A 99 -0.90 -2.43 5.77
C VAL A 99 -1.84 -2.77 6.92
N GLY A 100 -2.59 -1.77 7.42
CA GLY A 100 -3.69 -2.00 8.36
C GLY A 100 -4.70 -3.02 7.81
N LEU A 101 -5.06 -2.92 6.52
CA LEU A 101 -5.94 -3.87 5.84
C LEU A 101 -5.34 -5.28 5.79
N VAL A 102 -4.03 -5.41 5.50
CA VAL A 102 -3.35 -6.72 5.53
C VAL A 102 -3.45 -7.35 6.92
N VAL A 103 -3.13 -6.58 7.97
CA VAL A 103 -3.18 -7.09 9.35
C VAL A 103 -4.60 -7.46 9.75
N LEU A 104 -5.58 -6.66 9.37
CA LEU A 104 -6.99 -6.92 9.61
C LEU A 104 -7.46 -8.21 8.92
N GLY A 105 -7.09 -8.40 7.65
CA GLY A 105 -7.44 -9.61 6.90
C GLY A 105 -6.78 -10.87 7.46
N VAL A 106 -5.50 -10.79 7.81
CA VAL A 106 -4.76 -11.90 8.45
C VAL A 106 -5.34 -12.24 9.83
N ALA A 107 -5.83 -11.25 10.57
CA ALA A 107 -6.52 -11.45 11.86
C ALA A 107 -7.82 -12.27 11.72
N SER A 108 -8.38 -12.41 10.52
CA SER A 108 -9.51 -13.31 10.28
C SER A 108 -9.14 -14.78 10.46
N LEU A 109 -7.85 -15.14 10.41
CA LEU A 109 -7.29 -16.49 10.48
C LEU A 109 -7.92 -17.45 9.46
N THR A 110 -8.32 -16.93 8.30
CA THR A 110 -8.89 -17.68 7.19
C THR A 110 -7.88 -17.80 6.02
N VAL A 111 -8.06 -18.83 5.20
CA VAL A 111 -7.21 -19.03 4.00
C VAL A 111 -7.27 -17.80 3.10
N ASP A 112 -8.46 -17.27 2.84
CA ASP A 112 -8.63 -16.09 1.97
C ASP A 112 -8.02 -14.82 2.58
N GLY A 113 -8.09 -14.65 3.91
CA GLY A 113 -7.42 -13.54 4.60
C GLY A 113 -5.91 -13.57 4.44
N VAL A 114 -5.29 -14.75 4.53
CA VAL A 114 -3.84 -14.92 4.33
C VAL A 114 -3.47 -14.76 2.86
N LEU A 115 -4.21 -15.39 1.94
CA LEU A 115 -3.98 -15.25 0.49
C LEU A 115 -4.10 -13.80 0.05
N GLY A 116 -5.15 -13.11 0.48
CA GLY A 116 -5.36 -11.68 0.21
C GLY A 116 -4.22 -10.83 0.78
N GLY A 117 -3.79 -11.12 2.01
CA GLY A 117 -2.65 -10.45 2.65
C GLY A 117 -1.36 -10.58 1.84
N ILE A 118 -0.98 -11.80 1.45
CA ILE A 118 0.23 -12.04 0.65
C ILE A 118 0.11 -11.40 -0.73
N SER A 119 -1.06 -11.47 -1.38
CA SER A 119 -1.30 -10.84 -2.68
C SER A 119 -1.17 -9.32 -2.60
N LEU A 120 -1.69 -8.72 -1.53
CA LEU A 120 -1.57 -7.28 -1.33
C LEU A 120 -0.14 -6.84 -1.01
N LEU A 121 0.67 -7.67 -0.32
CA LEU A 121 2.10 -7.41 -0.13
C LEU A 121 2.86 -7.37 -1.46
N LEU A 122 2.52 -8.27 -2.40
CA LEU A 122 3.08 -8.25 -3.75
C LEU A 122 2.67 -6.97 -4.50
N ASN A 123 1.40 -6.59 -4.42
CA ASN A 123 0.92 -5.34 -5.01
C ASN A 123 1.68 -4.12 -4.48
N PHE A 124 2.00 -4.07 -3.18
CA PHE A 124 2.78 -2.95 -2.62
C PHE A 124 4.17 -2.85 -3.21
N ALA A 125 4.85 -3.97 -3.44
CA ALA A 125 6.16 -3.95 -4.07
C ALA A 125 6.09 -3.29 -5.45
N LEU A 126 5.04 -3.55 -6.21
CA LEU A 126 4.84 -3.04 -7.57
C LEU A 126 4.25 -1.62 -7.57
N ALA A 127 3.05 -1.46 -7.02
CA ALA A 127 2.28 -0.22 -7.12
C ALA A 127 2.83 0.88 -6.20
N THR A 128 3.02 0.59 -4.91
CA THR A 128 3.54 1.58 -3.96
C THR A 128 5.02 1.85 -4.22
N GLY A 129 5.82 0.81 -4.45
CA GLY A 129 7.23 0.95 -4.84
C GLY A 129 7.37 1.76 -6.13
N GLY A 130 6.57 1.46 -7.15
CA GLY A 130 6.50 2.21 -8.41
C GLY A 130 6.11 3.67 -8.21
N SER A 131 5.09 3.94 -7.39
CA SER A 131 4.68 5.31 -7.05
C SER A 131 5.82 6.11 -6.43
N PHE A 132 6.54 5.54 -5.45
CA PHE A 132 7.69 6.22 -4.83
C PHE A 132 8.85 6.45 -5.81
N LEU A 133 9.12 5.51 -6.72
CA LEU A 133 10.13 5.71 -7.78
C LEU A 133 9.74 6.86 -8.70
N LEU A 134 8.49 6.94 -9.14
CA LEU A 134 7.99 8.02 -9.98
C LEU A 134 7.97 9.36 -9.26
N LEU A 135 7.59 9.39 -7.97
CA LEU A 135 7.68 10.60 -7.15
C LEU A 135 9.14 11.03 -6.90
N ALA A 136 10.08 10.09 -6.89
CA ALA A 136 11.51 10.43 -6.86
C ALA A 136 11.95 11.08 -8.18
N CYS A 137 11.50 10.56 -9.33
CA CYS A 137 11.72 11.18 -10.63
C CYS A 137 11.10 12.58 -10.71
N LEU A 138 9.91 12.77 -10.15
CA LEU A 138 9.27 14.08 -10.05
C LEU A 138 10.11 15.04 -9.21
N HIS A 139 10.53 14.61 -8.03
CA HIS A 139 11.34 15.42 -7.12
C HIS A 139 12.69 15.83 -7.73
N GLN A 140 13.36 14.93 -8.44
CA GLN A 140 14.62 15.24 -9.13
C GLN A 140 14.46 16.34 -10.19
N ARG A 141 13.29 16.45 -10.81
CA ARG A 141 13.01 17.42 -11.88
C ARG A 141 12.49 18.75 -11.37
N THR A 142 11.70 18.73 -10.30
CA THR A 142 11.01 19.92 -9.78
C THR A 142 11.58 20.44 -8.46
N GLY A 143 12.42 19.66 -7.78
CA GLY A 143 12.93 19.97 -6.43
C GLY A 143 11.89 19.82 -5.33
N SER A 144 10.61 19.49 -5.64
CA SER A 144 9.52 19.42 -4.67
C SER A 144 8.55 18.29 -5.00
N THR A 145 7.83 17.82 -3.97
CA THR A 145 6.65 16.96 -4.09
C THR A 145 5.44 17.58 -3.38
N ASP A 146 5.53 18.85 -3.01
CA ASP A 146 4.41 19.59 -2.43
C ASP A 146 3.40 19.98 -3.50
N VAL A 147 2.13 19.68 -3.25
CA VAL A 147 1.01 19.96 -4.17
C VAL A 147 0.93 21.43 -4.55
N ALA A 148 1.22 22.33 -3.58
CA ALA A 148 1.21 23.79 -3.82
C ALA A 148 2.31 24.25 -4.81
N ALA A 149 3.43 23.53 -4.83
CA ALA A 149 4.56 23.82 -5.73
C ALA A 149 4.41 23.12 -7.11
N LEU A 150 3.38 22.32 -7.30
CA LEU A 150 3.12 21.54 -8.51
C LEU A 150 1.88 22.07 -9.23
N GLY A 151 1.66 21.62 -10.46
CA GLY A 151 0.49 21.94 -11.27
C GLY A 151 0.82 21.76 -12.75
N GLY A 152 -0.12 21.28 -13.55
CA GLY A 152 0.04 21.13 -14.99
C GLY A 152 1.08 20.10 -15.45
N ILE A 153 1.49 19.17 -14.60
CA ILE A 153 2.52 18.17 -14.91
C ILE A 153 2.11 17.31 -16.11
N VAL A 154 0.82 17.00 -16.27
CA VAL A 154 0.29 16.23 -17.42
C VAL A 154 0.69 16.85 -18.74
N GLN A 155 0.76 18.19 -18.83
CA GLN A 155 1.10 18.91 -20.05
C GLN A 155 2.61 18.81 -20.40
N ARG A 156 3.47 18.63 -19.40
CA ARG A 156 4.94 18.65 -19.55
C ARG A 156 5.56 17.25 -19.50
N ALA A 157 5.01 16.36 -18.66
CA ALA A 157 5.51 15.01 -18.45
C ALA A 157 4.35 14.00 -18.42
N PRO A 158 3.70 13.74 -19.56
CA PRO A 158 2.53 12.87 -19.63
C PRO A 158 2.83 11.42 -19.22
N TRP A 159 3.99 10.87 -19.51
CA TRP A 159 4.36 9.50 -19.11
C TRP A 159 4.55 9.39 -17.61
N LEU A 160 5.18 10.38 -16.99
CA LEU A 160 5.33 10.42 -15.53
C LEU A 160 3.95 10.53 -14.85
N ALA A 161 3.10 11.42 -15.36
CA ALA A 161 1.76 11.61 -14.84
C ALA A 161 0.90 10.34 -14.98
N ALA A 162 0.89 9.71 -16.16
CA ALA A 162 0.19 8.46 -16.39
C ALA A 162 0.71 7.33 -15.48
N GLY A 163 2.04 7.29 -15.27
CA GLY A 163 2.66 6.33 -14.36
C GLY A 163 2.22 6.46 -12.92
N VAL A 164 2.23 7.68 -12.37
CA VAL A 164 1.78 7.95 -11.00
C VAL A 164 0.28 7.62 -10.86
N LEU A 165 -0.54 7.99 -11.85
CA LEU A 165 -1.96 7.66 -11.86
C LEU A 165 -2.18 6.16 -11.84
N PHE A 166 -1.53 5.42 -12.73
CA PHE A 166 -1.70 3.97 -12.86
C PHE A 166 -1.24 3.22 -11.61
N CYS A 167 -0.05 3.55 -11.10
CA CYS A 167 0.44 2.93 -9.85
C CYS A 167 -0.45 3.29 -8.66
N GLY A 168 -0.95 4.51 -8.58
CA GLY A 168 -1.88 4.92 -7.54
C GLY A 168 -3.23 4.19 -7.63
N LEU A 169 -3.79 4.06 -8.83
CA LEU A 169 -5.03 3.30 -9.06
C LEU A 169 -4.84 1.81 -8.74
N ALA A 170 -3.69 1.22 -9.07
CA ALA A 170 -3.35 -0.13 -8.67
C ALA A 170 -3.19 -0.28 -7.15
N GLY A 171 -2.69 0.79 -6.50
CA GLY A 171 -2.55 0.86 -5.04
C GLY A 171 -3.88 0.91 -4.30
N ILE A 172 -4.92 1.49 -4.89
CA ILE A 172 -6.29 1.54 -4.33
C ILE A 172 -7.20 0.42 -4.85
N GLY A 173 -6.63 -0.62 -5.45
CA GLY A 173 -7.36 -1.80 -5.85
C GLY A 173 -8.31 -1.62 -7.05
N LEU A 174 -7.92 -0.84 -8.06
CA LEU A 174 -8.71 -0.75 -9.29
C LEU A 174 -8.88 -2.14 -9.93
N PRO A 175 -10.10 -2.54 -10.35
CA PRO A 175 -10.30 -3.79 -11.12
C PRO A 175 -9.32 -3.89 -12.28
N LEU A 176 -8.86 -5.11 -12.60
CA LEU A 176 -7.82 -5.46 -13.57
C LEU A 176 -6.39 -5.21 -13.09
N THR A 177 -6.16 -4.61 -11.94
CA THR A 177 -4.83 -4.45 -11.35
C THR A 177 -4.54 -5.50 -10.26
N SER A 178 -3.25 -5.68 -9.96
CA SER A 178 -2.79 -6.66 -8.95
C SER A 178 -3.34 -6.42 -7.54
N GLY A 179 -3.76 -5.18 -7.21
CA GLY A 179 -4.32 -4.82 -5.90
C GLY A 179 -5.73 -5.35 -5.67
N PHE A 180 -6.54 -5.40 -6.72
CA PHE A 180 -7.97 -5.71 -6.61
C PHE A 180 -8.25 -7.05 -5.92
N HIS A 181 -7.58 -8.13 -6.36
CA HIS A 181 -7.82 -9.46 -5.80
C HIS A 181 -7.43 -9.55 -4.33
N GLY A 182 -6.29 -8.95 -3.96
CA GLY A 182 -5.83 -8.93 -2.57
C GLY A 182 -6.82 -8.19 -1.67
N GLU A 183 -7.25 -7.00 -2.06
CA GLU A 183 -8.21 -6.19 -1.30
C GLU A 183 -9.56 -6.88 -1.19
N TRP A 184 -10.09 -7.43 -2.29
CA TRP A 184 -11.35 -8.16 -2.30
C TRP A 184 -11.34 -9.33 -1.32
N MET A 185 -10.30 -10.17 -1.37
CA MET A 185 -10.16 -11.34 -0.49
C MET A 185 -10.06 -10.91 0.99
N LEU A 186 -9.27 -9.86 1.29
CA LEU A 186 -9.13 -9.34 2.64
C LEU A 186 -10.44 -8.79 3.19
N ILE A 187 -11.16 -8.01 2.39
CA ILE A 187 -12.45 -7.45 2.76
C ILE A 187 -13.48 -8.56 2.98
N ALA A 188 -13.57 -9.52 2.07
CA ALA A 188 -14.51 -10.64 2.17
C ALA A 188 -14.22 -11.50 3.42
N ALA A 189 -12.96 -11.84 3.68
CA ALA A 189 -12.54 -12.57 4.87
C ALA A 189 -12.86 -11.81 6.16
N THR A 190 -12.63 -10.50 6.16
CA THR A 190 -12.88 -9.65 7.34
C THR A 190 -14.38 -9.47 7.60
N LEU A 191 -15.18 -9.23 6.55
CA LEU A 191 -16.64 -9.11 6.67
C LEU A 191 -17.27 -10.40 7.23
N GLY A 192 -16.78 -11.56 6.78
CA GLY A 192 -17.26 -12.86 7.24
C GLY A 192 -16.96 -13.13 8.71
N ARG A 193 -15.89 -12.58 9.27
CA ARG A 193 -15.48 -12.79 10.66
C ARG A 193 -15.91 -11.64 11.58
N HIS A 194 -15.78 -10.40 11.13
CA HIS A 194 -16.01 -9.15 11.88
C HIS A 194 -16.62 -8.09 10.96
N THR A 195 -17.92 -8.14 10.78
CA THR A 195 -18.67 -7.24 9.86
C THR A 195 -18.35 -5.76 10.13
N GLY A 196 -18.32 -5.34 11.41
CA GLY A 196 -18.02 -3.94 11.75
C GLY A 196 -16.62 -3.49 11.31
N ALA A 197 -15.59 -4.32 11.50
CA ALA A 197 -14.24 -4.03 11.08
C ALA A 197 -14.11 -4.05 9.54
N GLY A 198 -14.77 -4.97 8.86
CA GLY A 198 -14.83 -5.02 7.40
C GLY A 198 -15.51 -3.79 6.79
N MET A 199 -16.60 -3.33 7.39
CA MET A 199 -17.25 -2.07 6.99
C MET A 199 -16.35 -0.85 7.21
N ALA A 200 -15.68 -0.78 8.36
CA ALA A 200 -14.70 0.28 8.61
C ALA A 200 -13.54 0.27 7.61
N ALA A 201 -13.08 -0.91 7.20
CA ALA A 201 -12.06 -1.05 6.16
C ALA A 201 -12.55 -0.51 4.81
N LEU A 202 -13.77 -0.84 4.38
CA LEU A 202 -14.37 -0.30 3.15
C LEU A 202 -14.44 1.23 3.18
N PHE A 203 -14.90 1.82 4.29
CA PHE A 203 -14.92 3.28 4.45
C PHE A 203 -13.51 3.88 4.38
N GLY A 204 -12.52 3.26 5.03
CA GLY A 204 -11.15 3.72 4.97
C GLY A 204 -10.57 3.69 3.57
N LEU A 205 -10.81 2.62 2.81
CA LEU A 205 -10.38 2.50 1.41
C LEU A 205 -11.06 3.56 0.52
N ALA A 206 -12.36 3.81 0.70
CA ALA A 206 -13.08 4.85 -0.04
C ALA A 206 -12.50 6.26 0.24
N ILE A 207 -12.18 6.55 1.52
CA ILE A 207 -11.51 7.80 1.92
C ILE A 207 -10.12 7.89 1.26
N GLY A 208 -9.32 6.82 1.34
CA GLY A 208 -7.98 6.79 0.74
C GLY A 208 -8.01 6.98 -0.78
N ALA A 209 -8.95 6.33 -1.47
CA ALA A 209 -9.14 6.48 -2.90
C ALA A 209 -9.51 7.93 -3.28
N SER A 210 -10.46 8.53 -2.55
CA SER A 210 -10.85 9.93 -2.77
C SER A 210 -9.70 10.90 -2.50
N ALA A 211 -8.90 10.65 -1.47
CA ALA A 211 -7.71 11.43 -1.14
C ALA A 211 -6.67 11.37 -2.26
N PHE A 212 -6.39 10.16 -2.78
CA PHE A 212 -5.46 9.99 -3.90
C PHE A 212 -5.90 10.77 -5.13
N VAL A 213 -7.16 10.62 -5.55
CA VAL A 213 -7.70 11.32 -6.73
C VAL A 213 -7.66 12.84 -6.54
N ALA A 214 -7.99 13.34 -5.35
CA ALA A 214 -7.95 14.77 -5.04
C ALA A 214 -6.51 15.33 -5.12
N LEU A 215 -5.54 14.65 -4.50
CA LEU A 215 -4.12 15.04 -4.53
C LEU A 215 -3.54 14.94 -5.95
N TYR A 216 -3.84 13.87 -6.67
CA TYR A 216 -3.42 13.71 -8.05
C TYR A 216 -3.93 14.84 -8.93
N ARG A 217 -5.24 15.15 -8.84
CA ARG A 217 -5.84 16.23 -9.61
C ARG A 217 -5.19 17.59 -9.31
N GLN A 218 -4.92 17.88 -8.04
CA GLN A 218 -4.32 19.15 -7.63
C GLN A 218 -2.87 19.29 -8.09
N ALA A 219 -2.08 18.22 -8.05
CA ALA A 219 -0.65 18.25 -8.38
C ALA A 219 -0.37 18.10 -9.87
N PHE A 220 -1.15 17.29 -10.59
CA PHE A 220 -0.84 16.90 -11.97
C PHE A 220 -1.66 17.64 -13.02
N TRP A 221 -2.89 18.06 -12.69
CA TRP A 221 -3.77 18.79 -13.62
C TRP A 221 -3.70 20.30 -13.41
N GLY A 222 -4.42 21.03 -14.29
CA GLY A 222 -4.51 22.48 -14.23
C GLY A 222 -3.36 23.18 -14.95
N GLU A 223 -3.14 24.42 -14.60
CA GLU A 223 -2.08 25.26 -15.18
C GLU A 223 -0.74 25.03 -14.48
N VAL A 224 0.35 25.25 -15.24
CA VAL A 224 1.70 25.23 -14.68
C VAL A 224 1.87 26.43 -13.74
N ARG A 225 1.93 26.14 -12.43
CA ARG A 225 1.92 27.17 -11.39
C ARG A 225 3.30 27.72 -11.05
N THR A 226 4.36 26.95 -11.25
CA THR A 226 5.69 27.28 -10.77
C THR A 226 6.77 27.16 -11.86
N ALA A 227 7.81 27.97 -11.74
CA ALA A 227 8.95 27.97 -12.64
C ALA A 227 9.67 26.61 -12.78
N PRO A 228 9.83 25.79 -11.72
CA PRO A 228 10.44 24.47 -11.85
C PRO A 228 9.68 23.47 -12.74
N VAL A 229 8.36 23.61 -12.90
CA VAL A 229 7.55 22.71 -13.75
C VAL A 229 7.63 23.11 -15.22
N ALA A 230 7.83 24.39 -15.51
CA ALA A 230 7.82 24.89 -16.89
C ALA A 230 8.87 24.24 -17.82
N PRO A 231 10.16 24.06 -17.44
CA PRO A 231 11.18 23.41 -18.24
C PRO A 231 11.25 21.89 -18.04
N MET A 232 10.33 21.26 -17.28
CA MET A 232 10.42 19.86 -16.92
C MET A 232 10.41 18.95 -18.14
N GLN A 233 11.37 18.02 -18.19
CA GLN A 233 11.41 16.95 -19.18
C GLN A 233 10.67 15.70 -18.65
N ASP A 234 10.03 14.96 -19.55
CA ASP A 234 9.35 13.70 -19.23
C ASP A 234 10.36 12.58 -18.93
N LEU A 235 9.86 11.40 -18.66
CA LEU A 235 10.64 10.21 -18.34
C LEU A 235 11.63 9.87 -19.45
N THR A 236 12.87 9.61 -19.08
CA THR A 236 13.90 9.09 -19.99
C THR A 236 13.56 7.69 -20.50
N GLY A 237 14.26 7.21 -21.53
CA GLY A 237 14.05 5.87 -22.07
C GLY A 237 14.19 4.75 -21.02
N ARG A 238 15.16 4.87 -20.11
CA ARG A 238 15.36 3.89 -19.00
C ARG A 238 14.23 3.93 -18.00
N GLU A 239 13.80 5.11 -17.59
CA GLU A 239 12.67 5.27 -16.63
C GLU A 239 11.37 4.76 -17.25
N ARG A 240 11.13 5.00 -18.55
CA ARG A 240 9.97 4.42 -19.26
C ARG A 240 10.03 2.91 -19.35
N ALA A 241 11.18 2.31 -19.54
CA ALA A 241 11.32 0.85 -19.54
C ALA A 241 10.93 0.25 -18.18
N VAL A 242 11.37 0.87 -17.07
CA VAL A 242 10.93 0.47 -15.71
C VAL A 242 9.43 0.63 -15.55
N LEU A 243 8.85 1.74 -16.00
CA LEU A 243 7.41 2.00 -15.94
C LEU A 243 6.60 0.93 -16.70
N TRP A 244 7.00 0.59 -17.93
CA TRP A 244 6.35 -0.44 -18.72
C TRP A 244 6.45 -1.83 -18.10
N SER A 245 7.59 -2.14 -17.48
CA SER A 245 7.75 -3.41 -16.74
C SER A 245 6.80 -3.48 -15.54
N LEU A 246 6.67 -2.40 -14.77
CA LEU A 246 5.71 -2.32 -13.66
C LEU A 246 4.26 -2.44 -14.15
N PHE A 247 3.90 -1.75 -15.23
CA PHE A 247 2.57 -1.85 -15.84
C PHE A 247 2.25 -3.28 -16.26
N GLY A 248 3.18 -3.91 -16.98
CA GLY A 248 3.01 -5.29 -17.43
C GLY A 248 2.79 -6.24 -16.27
N LEU A 249 3.62 -6.17 -15.22
CA LEU A 249 3.49 -7.03 -14.04
C LEU A 249 2.18 -6.79 -13.28
N ILE A 250 1.80 -5.54 -13.05
CA ILE A 250 0.54 -5.18 -12.36
C ILE A 250 -0.67 -5.72 -13.14
N LEU A 251 -0.68 -5.57 -14.46
CA LEU A 251 -1.79 -6.05 -15.30
C LEU A 251 -1.80 -7.58 -15.41
N VAL A 252 -0.66 -8.23 -15.62
CA VAL A 252 -0.60 -9.70 -15.73
C VAL A 252 -1.10 -10.35 -14.44
N ILE A 253 -0.63 -9.88 -13.27
CA ILE A 253 -1.07 -10.41 -11.97
C ILE A 253 -2.54 -10.06 -11.71
N GLY A 254 -3.00 -8.89 -12.16
CA GLY A 254 -4.38 -8.45 -11.98
C GLY A 254 -5.38 -9.19 -12.87
N LEU A 255 -5.03 -9.41 -14.13
CA LEU A 255 -5.90 -10.10 -15.10
C LEU A 255 -5.90 -11.62 -14.93
N TYR A 256 -4.78 -12.20 -14.53
CA TYR A 256 -4.63 -13.66 -14.38
C TYR A 256 -3.98 -14.01 -13.04
N PRO A 257 -4.70 -13.86 -11.92
CA PRO A 257 -4.19 -14.13 -10.58
C PRO A 257 -4.04 -15.61 -10.26
N ALA A 258 -4.73 -16.51 -10.97
CA ALA A 258 -4.81 -17.93 -10.64
C ALA A 258 -3.44 -18.61 -10.45
N PRO A 259 -2.45 -18.50 -11.37
CA PRO A 259 -1.16 -19.17 -11.19
C PRO A 259 -0.43 -18.75 -9.92
N TRP A 260 -0.52 -17.45 -9.56
CA TRP A 260 0.07 -16.93 -8.35
C TRP A 260 -0.66 -17.45 -7.11
N LEU A 261 -1.98 -17.37 -7.08
CA LEU A 261 -2.79 -17.80 -5.96
C LEU A 261 -2.65 -19.32 -5.72
N ASP A 262 -2.57 -20.13 -6.77
CA ASP A 262 -2.41 -21.57 -6.66
C ASP A 262 -1.06 -21.99 -6.08
N ILE A 263 0.01 -21.22 -6.34
CA ILE A 263 1.33 -21.44 -5.71
C ILE A 263 1.28 -21.15 -4.21
N VAL A 264 0.55 -20.12 -3.79
CA VAL A 264 0.51 -19.67 -2.39
C VAL A 264 -0.55 -20.43 -1.56
N ARG A 265 -1.62 -20.91 -2.18
CA ARG A 265 -2.77 -21.56 -1.51
C ARG A 265 -2.38 -22.72 -0.59
N PRO A 266 -1.52 -23.68 -0.97
CA PRO A 266 -1.12 -24.76 -0.06
C PRO A 266 -0.43 -24.25 1.21
N ALA A 267 0.41 -23.23 1.08
CA ALA A 267 1.09 -22.61 2.22
C ALA A 267 0.10 -21.86 3.12
N ALA A 268 -0.90 -21.16 2.56
CA ALA A 268 -1.93 -20.49 3.32
C ALA A 268 -2.85 -21.50 4.06
N GLN A 269 -3.18 -22.62 3.43
CA GLN A 269 -3.93 -23.72 4.07
C GLN A 269 -3.14 -24.34 5.24
N ALA A 270 -1.86 -24.65 5.03
CA ALA A 270 -1.00 -25.18 6.10
C ALA A 270 -0.84 -24.17 7.25
N TRP A 271 -0.74 -22.89 6.92
CA TRP A 271 -0.67 -21.81 7.91
C TRP A 271 -1.93 -21.74 8.75
N THR A 272 -3.11 -21.72 8.14
CA THR A 272 -4.39 -21.65 8.85
C THR A 272 -4.68 -22.90 9.68
N ALA A 273 -4.26 -24.08 9.21
CA ALA A 273 -4.39 -25.33 9.98
C ALA A 273 -3.63 -25.27 11.32
N GLY A 274 -2.53 -24.51 11.41
CA GLY A 274 -1.80 -24.27 12.66
C GLY A 274 -2.58 -23.50 13.73
N PHE A 275 -3.64 -22.79 13.35
CA PHE A 275 -4.53 -22.05 14.26
C PHE A 275 -5.87 -22.76 14.47
N GLY A 276 -6.06 -23.92 13.82
CA GLY A 276 -7.30 -24.69 13.86
C GLY A 276 -7.59 -25.23 15.26
N ARG A 277 -8.77 -24.94 15.70
CA ARG A 277 -9.51 -25.74 16.69
C ARG A 277 -10.27 -26.83 15.98
#